data_41f03ad7e69ee10762c81854e83c8012
#
_entry.id   41f03ad7e69ee10762c81854e83c8012
#
_cell.length_a   1.000
_cell.length_b   1.000
_cell.length_c   1.000
_cell.angle_alpha   90.00
_cell.angle_beta   90.00
_cell.angle_gamma   90.00
#
_symmetry.space_group_name_H-M   'P 1'
#
loop_
_entity.id
_entity.type
_entity.pdbx_description
1 polymer ?
#
loop_
_entity_poly.entity_id
_entity_poly.type
_entity_poly.pdbx_seq_one_letter_code
_entity_poly.pdbx_strand_id
1 'polypeptide(L)'
;MFVGGDIIEIKYNHPILGSGTLYCKAGEDGTMDRGGFRTADDANAVTGAGEMIVQLNRSLASFETPPIAWDMTDKDELEKINKLAGHPLNADWTITSVNGSIYGGKGRPVGEITGNTNTAQITLKLAFEGEIKKIS
;
A
#
# COMPACT_ATOMS: atom_id res chain seq x y z
N MET A 1 5.81 23.08 -4.15
CA MET A 1 6.95 22.60 -3.34
C MET A 1 7.05 21.09 -3.49
N PHE A 2 8.24 20.61 -3.76
CA PHE A 2 8.48 19.16 -3.93
C PHE A 2 9.28 18.67 -2.73
N VAL A 3 8.61 17.93 -1.83
CA VAL A 3 9.23 17.38 -0.63
C VAL A 3 8.94 15.89 -0.59
N GLY A 4 9.98 15.09 -0.70
CA GLY A 4 9.94 13.67 -0.47
C GLY A 4 10.53 13.31 0.89
N GLY A 5 10.53 12.06 1.25
CA GLY A 5 11.15 11.57 2.46
C GLY A 5 10.45 10.36 3.04
N ASP A 6 10.58 10.20 4.34
CA ASP A 6 10.10 9.01 5.03
C ASP A 6 8.58 8.91 5.07
N ILE A 7 8.10 7.69 5.08
CA ILE A 7 6.75 7.38 5.56
C ILE A 7 6.85 7.23 7.08
N ILE A 8 6.17 8.10 7.81
CA ILE A 8 6.29 8.16 9.27
C ILE A 8 5.62 6.95 9.91
N GLU A 9 4.37 6.67 9.49
CA GLU A 9 3.61 5.56 10.05
C GLU A 9 2.53 5.09 9.09
N ILE A 10 2.13 3.83 9.26
CA ILE A 10 0.99 3.23 8.57
C ILE A 10 0.05 2.72 9.64
N LYS A 11 -1.17 3.26 9.66
CA LYS A 11 -2.21 2.83 10.60
C LYS A 11 -3.23 1.98 9.89
N TYR A 12 -3.74 0.97 10.58
CA TYR A 12 -4.85 0.17 10.08
C TYR A 12 -5.97 0.12 11.11
N ASN A 13 -7.18 -0.01 10.62
CA ASN A 13 -8.36 -0.21 11.45
C ASN A 13 -9.22 -1.30 10.81
N HIS A 14 -9.20 -2.48 11.41
CA HIS A 14 -9.96 -3.62 10.93
C HIS A 14 -11.24 -3.75 11.75
N PRO A 15 -12.39 -4.02 11.11
CA PRO A 15 -13.67 -4.08 11.82
C PRO A 15 -13.77 -5.18 12.88
N ILE A 16 -12.96 -6.25 12.74
CA ILE A 16 -12.98 -7.39 13.67
C ILE A 16 -11.67 -7.52 14.44
N LEU A 17 -10.52 -7.42 13.74
CA LEU A 17 -9.20 -7.63 14.35
C LEU A 17 -8.70 -6.42 15.13
N GLY A 18 -9.37 -5.27 14.99
CA GLY A 18 -9.01 -4.06 15.70
C GLY A 18 -8.05 -3.16 14.92
N SER A 19 -7.47 -2.20 15.60
CA SER A 19 -6.58 -1.20 14.99
C SER A 19 -5.16 -1.35 15.48
N GLY A 20 -4.23 -0.81 14.72
CA GLY A 20 -2.82 -0.80 15.09
C GLY A 20 -2.01 0.17 14.24
N THR A 21 -0.76 0.35 14.62
CA THR A 21 0.17 1.24 13.94
C THR A 21 1.44 0.47 13.58
N LEU A 22 1.88 0.64 12.34
CA LEU A 22 3.14 0.08 11.84
C LEU A 22 4.10 1.23 11.57
N TYR A 23 5.35 1.07 11.96
CA TYR A 23 6.39 2.07 11.72
C TYR A 23 7.35 1.58 10.66
N CYS A 24 7.65 2.46 9.70
CA CYS A 24 8.58 2.15 8.62
C CYS A 24 10.00 2.55 9.00
N LYS A 25 10.97 1.85 8.41
CA LYS A 25 12.37 2.22 8.55
C LYS A 25 12.64 3.55 7.85
N ALA A 26 13.39 4.43 8.49
CA ALA A 26 13.79 5.70 7.90
C ALA A 26 14.79 5.51 6.76
N GLY A 27 14.73 6.41 5.78
CA GLY A 27 15.67 6.41 4.65
C GLY A 27 15.41 5.35 3.59
N GLU A 28 14.28 4.68 3.62
CA GLU A 28 13.91 3.64 2.66
C GLU A 28 12.77 4.10 1.76
N ASP A 29 12.70 3.48 0.58
CA ASP A 29 11.72 3.85 -0.44
C ASP A 29 10.40 3.11 -0.27
N GLY A 30 9.30 3.84 -0.52
CA GLY A 30 7.99 3.25 -0.74
C GLY A 30 7.49 3.63 -2.13
N THR A 31 6.69 2.78 -2.72
CA THR A 31 6.14 3.00 -4.06
C THR A 31 4.63 2.88 -4.03
N MET A 32 3.94 3.94 -4.46
CA MET A 32 2.49 4.02 -4.43
C MET A 32 1.92 4.12 -5.83
N ASP A 33 0.96 3.25 -6.14
CA ASP A 33 0.10 3.36 -7.31
C ASP A 33 -1.32 3.61 -6.81
N ARG A 34 -1.84 4.81 -7.10
CA ARG A 34 -3.14 5.22 -6.57
C ARG A 34 -4.33 4.59 -7.29
N GLY A 35 -4.08 3.85 -8.35
CA GLY A 35 -5.14 3.17 -9.10
C GLY A 35 -5.94 4.10 -9.99
N GLY A 36 -7.16 3.68 -10.32
CA GLY A 36 -8.05 4.40 -11.22
C GLY A 36 -8.07 3.82 -12.62
N PHE A 37 -8.62 4.58 -13.55
CA PHE A 37 -8.66 4.18 -14.96
C PHE A 37 -7.38 4.56 -15.67
N ARG A 38 -6.87 3.63 -16.47
CA ARG A 38 -5.69 3.88 -17.30
C ARG A 38 -5.67 2.96 -18.51
N THR A 39 -4.82 3.30 -19.46
CA THR A 39 -4.54 2.46 -20.61
C THR A 39 -3.29 1.64 -20.34
N ALA A 40 -3.36 0.33 -20.53
CA ALA A 40 -2.18 -0.52 -20.49
C ALA A 40 -1.24 -0.13 -21.65
N ASP A 41 0.06 -0.30 -21.45
CA ASP A 41 1.11 0.20 -22.34
C ASP A 41 0.90 -0.20 -23.81
N ASP A 42 0.40 -1.40 -24.05
CA ASP A 42 0.20 -1.96 -25.38
C ASP A 42 -1.27 -2.23 -25.71
N ALA A 43 -2.20 -1.66 -24.95
CA ALA A 43 -3.63 -1.98 -25.08
C ALA A 43 -4.36 -1.15 -26.16
N ASN A 44 -3.78 -0.04 -26.59
CA ASN A 44 -4.41 0.80 -27.62
C ASN A 44 -4.30 0.17 -29.00
N ALA A 45 -5.38 0.27 -29.77
CA ALA A 45 -5.43 -0.19 -31.14
C ALA A 45 -5.59 1.01 -32.09
N VAL A 46 -5.52 0.75 -33.40
CA VAL A 46 -5.65 1.76 -34.45
C VAL A 46 -6.76 1.34 -35.41
N THR A 47 -7.66 2.27 -35.77
CA THR A 47 -8.66 2.01 -36.81
C THR A 47 -8.02 1.95 -38.18
N GLY A 48 -8.74 1.40 -39.16
CA GLY A 48 -8.27 1.38 -40.55
C GLY A 48 -8.02 2.78 -41.14
N ALA A 49 -8.63 3.81 -40.57
CA ALA A 49 -8.41 5.21 -40.94
C ALA A 49 -7.24 5.88 -40.19
N GLY A 50 -6.57 5.18 -39.30
CA GLY A 50 -5.41 5.69 -38.58
C GLY A 50 -5.71 6.37 -37.25
N GLU A 51 -6.93 6.28 -36.74
CA GLU A 51 -7.30 6.85 -35.46
C GLU A 51 -6.99 5.88 -34.33
N MET A 52 -6.53 6.41 -33.19
CA MET A 52 -6.27 5.61 -31.98
C MET A 52 -7.58 5.17 -31.32
N ILE A 53 -7.69 3.90 -31.00
CA ILE A 53 -8.75 3.38 -30.12
C ILE A 53 -8.20 3.39 -28.70
N VAL A 54 -8.74 4.26 -27.85
CA VAL A 54 -8.32 4.37 -26.45
C VAL A 54 -9.09 3.34 -25.61
N GLN A 55 -8.34 2.49 -24.92
CA GLN A 55 -8.92 1.49 -24.03
C GLN A 55 -8.62 1.87 -22.58
N LEU A 56 -9.66 2.13 -21.79
CA LEU A 56 -9.54 2.51 -20.39
C LEU A 56 -10.00 1.35 -19.51
N ASN A 57 -9.09 0.89 -18.69
CA ASN A 57 -9.37 -0.19 -17.73
C ASN A 57 -9.09 0.27 -16.30
N ARG A 58 -9.92 -0.18 -15.37
CA ARG A 58 -9.75 0.14 -13.96
C ARG A 58 -8.62 -0.71 -13.38
N SER A 59 -7.69 -0.05 -12.68
CA SER A 59 -6.60 -0.70 -11.95
C SER A 59 -6.79 -0.53 -10.46
N LEU A 60 -6.51 -1.59 -9.70
CA LEU A 60 -6.49 -1.51 -8.24
C LEU A 60 -5.26 -0.72 -7.79
N ALA A 61 -5.45 0.06 -6.73
CA ALA A 61 -4.34 0.75 -6.08
C ALA A 61 -3.47 -0.24 -5.32
N SER A 62 -2.21 0.07 -5.21
CA SER A 62 -1.25 -0.71 -4.43
C SER A 62 -0.21 0.18 -3.79
N PHE A 63 0.37 -0.29 -2.68
CA PHE A 63 1.46 0.41 -2.02
C PHE A 63 2.51 -0.60 -1.57
N GLU A 64 3.71 -0.51 -2.13
CA GLU A 64 4.87 -1.23 -1.65
C GLU A 64 5.50 -0.38 -0.56
N THR A 65 5.34 -0.82 0.70
CA THR A 65 5.81 -0.04 1.84
C THR A 65 7.32 -0.09 1.96
N PRO A 66 7.96 0.95 2.56
CA PRO A 66 9.30 0.76 3.11
C PRO A 66 9.30 -0.39 4.11
N PRO A 67 10.47 -0.98 4.43
CA PRO A 67 10.52 -2.04 5.43
C PRO A 67 9.86 -1.62 6.74
N ILE A 68 9.01 -2.48 7.28
CA ILE A 68 8.29 -2.24 8.53
C ILE A 68 9.15 -2.69 9.70
N ALA A 69 9.27 -1.87 10.74
CA ALA A 69 9.98 -2.25 11.96
C ALA A 69 9.23 -3.39 12.67
N TRP A 70 9.99 -4.41 13.09
CA TRP A 70 9.44 -5.61 13.69
C TRP A 70 9.89 -5.72 15.15
N ASP A 71 8.94 -5.59 16.08
CA ASP A 71 9.15 -5.82 17.49
C ASP A 71 8.80 -7.27 17.81
N MET A 72 9.80 -8.15 17.78
CA MET A 72 9.61 -9.59 18.00
C MET A 72 9.24 -9.93 19.45
N THR A 73 9.53 -9.06 20.39
CA THR A 73 9.36 -9.37 21.83
C THR A 73 7.96 -9.01 22.36
N ASP A 74 7.38 -7.91 21.93
CA ASP A 74 6.10 -7.42 22.48
C ASP A 74 4.97 -7.37 21.47
N LYS A 75 5.11 -6.54 20.44
CA LYS A 75 4.00 -6.22 19.54
C LYS A 75 3.78 -7.24 18.43
N ASP A 76 4.85 -7.88 17.97
CA ASP A 76 4.84 -8.87 16.89
C ASP A 76 3.98 -8.46 15.69
N GLU A 77 4.42 -7.42 15.01
CA GLU A 77 3.72 -6.88 13.84
C GLU A 77 3.53 -7.92 12.73
N LEU A 78 4.48 -8.85 12.58
CA LEU A 78 4.39 -9.90 11.57
C LEU A 78 3.15 -10.78 11.78
N GLU A 79 2.86 -11.17 13.02
CA GLU A 79 1.66 -11.94 13.34
C GLU A 79 0.39 -11.15 13.01
N LYS A 80 0.35 -9.87 13.38
CA LYS A 80 -0.80 -9.00 13.10
C LYS A 80 -1.03 -8.83 11.61
N ILE A 81 0.02 -8.64 10.85
CA ILE A 81 -0.05 -8.51 9.38
C ILE A 81 -0.55 -9.81 8.75
N ASN A 82 -0.06 -10.96 9.21
CA ASN A 82 -0.52 -12.26 8.73
C ASN A 82 -2.00 -12.50 9.02
N LYS A 83 -2.49 -12.09 10.18
CA LYS A 83 -3.92 -12.16 10.49
C LYS A 83 -4.76 -11.29 9.57
N LEU A 84 -4.30 -10.08 9.29
CA LEU A 84 -4.97 -9.19 8.35
C LEU A 84 -5.00 -9.78 6.93
N ALA A 85 -3.91 -10.38 6.50
CA ALA A 85 -3.81 -10.99 5.18
C ALA A 85 -4.72 -12.22 5.03
N GLY A 86 -4.89 -12.99 6.10
CA GLY A 86 -5.73 -14.19 6.11
C GLY A 86 -7.21 -13.93 6.35
N HIS A 87 -7.61 -12.73 6.67
CA HIS A 87 -9.01 -12.40 6.95
C HIS A 87 -9.75 -11.98 5.66
N PRO A 88 -10.99 -12.43 5.45
CA PRO A 88 -11.73 -12.09 4.23
C PRO A 88 -12.14 -10.61 4.14
N LEU A 89 -12.26 -9.90 5.25
CA LEU A 89 -12.59 -8.48 5.25
C LEU A 89 -11.33 -7.61 5.14
N ASN A 90 -11.45 -6.49 4.44
CA ASN A 90 -10.37 -5.51 4.32
C ASN A 90 -10.37 -4.54 5.50
N ALA A 91 -9.20 -4.00 5.79
CA ALA A 91 -9.04 -2.95 6.80
C ALA A 91 -8.97 -1.58 6.13
N ASP A 92 -9.23 -0.54 6.90
CA ASP A 92 -8.97 0.85 6.49
C ASP A 92 -7.51 1.18 6.82
N TRP A 93 -6.78 1.70 5.83
CA TRP A 93 -5.37 2.02 5.96
C TRP A 93 -5.15 3.51 5.83
N THR A 94 -4.24 4.05 6.63
CA THR A 94 -3.84 5.45 6.61
C THR A 94 -2.32 5.52 6.57
N ILE A 95 -1.79 6.23 5.58
CA ILE A 95 -0.35 6.36 5.33
C ILE A 95 0.03 7.81 5.54
N THR A 96 0.89 8.07 6.51
CA THR A 96 1.34 9.43 6.85
C THR A 96 2.76 9.64 6.35
N SER A 97 2.94 10.65 5.51
CA SER A 97 4.25 11.04 4.97
C SER A 97 4.87 12.16 5.82
N VAL A 98 6.19 12.25 5.78
CA VAL A 98 6.95 13.29 6.49
C VAL A 98 6.57 14.70 6.05
N ASN A 99 6.12 14.88 4.81
CA ASN A 99 5.69 16.19 4.30
C ASN A 99 4.30 16.63 4.77
N GLY A 100 3.66 15.85 5.64
CA GLY A 100 2.34 16.13 6.18
C GLY A 100 1.18 15.56 5.37
N SER A 101 1.44 14.98 4.20
CA SER A 101 0.40 14.35 3.39
C SER A 101 -0.07 13.04 4.01
N ILE A 102 -1.38 12.82 4.01
CA ILE A 102 -2.01 11.60 4.54
C ILE A 102 -2.83 10.97 3.43
N TYR A 103 -2.54 9.71 3.14
CA TYR A 103 -3.26 8.93 2.14
C TYR A 103 -4.02 7.80 2.81
N GLY A 104 -5.14 7.43 2.25
CA GLY A 104 -5.94 6.37 2.81
C GLY A 104 -6.72 5.58 1.78
N GLY A 105 -7.10 4.39 2.16
CA GLY A 105 -7.90 3.50 1.35
C GLY A 105 -8.24 2.24 2.12
N LYS A 106 -9.11 1.44 1.56
CA LYS A 106 -9.52 0.16 2.12
C LYS A 106 -8.83 -0.97 1.38
N GLY A 107 -8.15 -1.84 2.10
CA GLY A 107 -7.36 -2.89 1.46
C GLY A 107 -6.79 -3.91 2.42
N ARG A 108 -5.80 -4.65 1.93
CA ARG A 108 -5.20 -5.77 2.67
C ARG A 108 -3.75 -6.00 2.28
N PRO A 109 -2.96 -6.66 3.16
CA PRO A 109 -1.66 -7.17 2.78
C PRO A 109 -1.77 -8.26 1.71
N VAL A 110 -0.89 -8.24 0.72
CA VAL A 110 -0.85 -9.22 -0.37
C VAL A 110 0.58 -9.68 -0.64
N GLY A 111 0.70 -10.79 -1.36
CA GLY A 111 1.99 -11.33 -1.76
C GLY A 111 2.76 -11.94 -0.59
N GLU A 112 4.07 -12.02 -0.74
CA GLU A 112 4.94 -12.53 0.32
C GLU A 112 5.06 -11.52 1.45
N ILE A 113 4.84 -12.02 2.67
CA ILE A 113 5.02 -11.25 3.89
C ILE A 113 6.12 -11.94 4.68
N THR A 114 7.32 -11.37 4.64
CA THR A 114 8.49 -11.98 5.26
C THR A 114 9.13 -11.06 6.27
N GLY A 115 9.56 -11.63 7.39
CA GLY A 115 10.30 -10.91 8.42
C GLY A 115 11.76 -11.32 8.40
N ASN A 116 12.66 -10.35 8.42
CA ASN A 116 14.09 -10.57 8.54
C ASN A 116 14.49 -10.52 10.01
N THR A 117 14.94 -11.65 10.56
CA THR A 117 15.25 -11.77 11.99
C THR A 117 16.53 -11.01 12.38
N ASN A 118 17.43 -10.77 11.44
CA ASN A 118 18.66 -10.07 11.73
C ASN A 118 18.50 -8.55 11.75
N THR A 119 17.69 -8.02 10.84
CA THR A 119 17.46 -6.58 10.72
C THR A 119 16.18 -6.12 11.44
N ALA A 120 15.36 -7.05 11.92
CA ALA A 120 14.07 -6.77 12.55
C ALA A 120 13.14 -5.94 11.63
N GLN A 121 12.99 -6.39 10.42
CA GLN A 121 12.21 -5.70 9.39
C GLN A 121 11.27 -6.66 8.68
N ILE A 122 10.13 -6.13 8.23
CA ILE A 122 9.10 -6.90 7.53
C ILE A 122 8.92 -6.31 6.14
N THR A 123 8.91 -7.16 5.13
CA THR A 123 8.54 -6.79 3.76
C THR A 123 7.03 -6.88 3.62
N LEU A 124 6.41 -5.79 3.18
CA LEU A 124 4.96 -5.67 3.10
C LEU A 124 4.55 -5.00 1.80
N LYS A 125 3.49 -5.53 1.19
CA LYS A 125 2.80 -4.89 0.08
C LYS A 125 1.31 -4.87 0.37
N LEU A 126 0.68 -3.73 0.13
CA LEU A 126 -0.76 -3.54 0.32
C LEU A 126 -1.45 -3.43 -1.03
N ALA A 127 -2.61 -4.07 -1.16
CA ALA A 127 -3.50 -3.87 -2.30
C ALA A 127 -4.82 -3.28 -1.78
N PHE A 128 -5.37 -2.34 -2.53
CA PHE A 128 -6.57 -1.60 -2.12
C PHE A 128 -7.74 -1.89 -3.05
N GLU A 129 -8.95 -1.86 -2.52
CA GLU A 129 -10.17 -1.97 -3.32
C GLU A 129 -10.53 -0.59 -3.89
N GLY A 130 -10.12 -0.34 -5.13
CA GLY A 130 -10.33 0.96 -5.76
C GLY A 130 -9.09 1.83 -5.68
N GLU A 131 -9.26 3.12 -5.40
CA GLU A 131 -8.20 4.10 -5.42
C GLU A 131 -7.69 4.43 -4.01
N ILE A 132 -6.41 4.79 -3.92
CA ILE A 132 -5.85 5.45 -2.75
C ILE A 132 -6.14 6.94 -2.88
N LYS A 133 -6.76 7.54 -1.86
CA LYS A 133 -7.12 8.95 -1.86
C LYS A 133 -6.27 9.73 -0.87
N LYS A 134 -5.97 10.97 -1.23
CA LYS A 134 -5.33 11.91 -0.31
C LYS A 134 -6.39 12.44 0.66
N ILE A 135 -6.19 12.20 1.95
CA ILE A 135 -7.11 12.62 3.00
C ILE A 135 -6.78 14.04 3.47
N SER A 136 -5.50 14.34 3.51
CA SER A 136 -5.03 15.62 4.01
C SER A 136 -3.71 16.06 3.39
#